data_7b9cddcef8d52c96443598c67efd33a5
#
_entry.id   7b9cddcef8d52c96443598c67efd33a5
#
_cell.length_a   1.000
_cell.length_b   1.000
_cell.length_c   1.000
_cell.angle_alpha   90.00
_cell.angle_beta   90.00
_cell.angle_gamma   90.00
#
_symmetry.space_group_name_H-M   'P 1'
#
loop_
_entity.id
_entity.type
_entity.pdbx_description
1 polymer ?
#
loop_
_entity_poly.entity_id
_entity_poly.type
_entity_poly.pdbx_seq_one_letter_code
_entity_poly.pdbx_strand_id
1 'polypeptide(L)'
;MKKKVLAVILAVVSVAALAACGSNGAAEPKADGSAATEKSSSTSADTTIKIGAKSFSESKILGELYALALEDAGYKVEREFEVSDNLIHQAVCDGQIDMYPEYTGTSLLTILDQPMETDPQITYDKVKEMYAEKFNLDVLDMCEASNGNGLSMRADVAEKYGIKSISD
;
A
#
# COMPACT_ATOMS: atom_id res chain seq x y z
N MET A 1 22.35 -38.77 -7.72
CA MET A 1 22.12 -39.14 -9.14
C MET A 1 21.40 -37.98 -9.78
N LYS A 2 22.15 -37.05 -10.36
CA LYS A 2 22.41 -36.85 -11.80
C LYS A 2 21.13 -36.72 -12.65
N LYS A 3 21.01 -35.51 -13.26
CA LYS A 3 20.57 -35.21 -14.63
C LYS A 3 19.14 -34.62 -14.72
N LYS A 4 18.83 -33.62 -15.54
CA LYS A 4 19.55 -32.91 -16.61
C LYS A 4 18.86 -31.56 -16.87
N VAL A 5 19.64 -30.59 -17.21
CA VAL A 5 19.37 -29.33 -17.88
C VAL A 5 18.71 -29.61 -19.24
N LEU A 6 17.70 -28.84 -19.62
CA LEU A 6 17.44 -28.62 -21.03
C LEU A 6 17.04 -27.15 -21.25
N ALA A 7 18.00 -26.39 -21.74
CA ALA A 7 17.82 -25.10 -22.32
C ALA A 7 17.25 -25.26 -23.74
N VAL A 8 16.20 -24.50 -24.09
CA VAL A 8 15.85 -24.30 -25.50
C VAL A 8 15.84 -22.80 -25.77
N ILE A 9 16.87 -22.39 -26.46
CA ILE A 9 17.02 -21.13 -27.15
C ILE A 9 16.22 -21.24 -28.46
N LEU A 10 15.36 -20.27 -28.74
CA LEU A 10 14.97 -20.01 -30.13
C LEU A 10 15.00 -18.51 -30.40
N ALA A 11 15.86 -18.17 -31.30
CA ALA A 11 16.13 -16.83 -31.79
C ALA A 11 15.32 -16.51 -33.06
N VAL A 12 15.09 -15.21 -33.24
CA VAL A 12 15.08 -14.47 -34.52
C VAL A 12 13.81 -14.57 -35.40
N VAL A 13 13.21 -13.46 -35.76
CA VAL A 13 13.44 -12.79 -37.07
C VAL A 13 12.84 -11.39 -37.05
N SER A 14 13.68 -10.43 -37.35
CA SER A 14 13.38 -9.05 -37.71
C SER A 14 12.83 -8.98 -39.14
N VAL A 15 11.82 -8.14 -39.39
CA VAL A 15 11.60 -7.60 -40.74
C VAL A 15 11.31 -6.10 -40.61
N ALA A 16 12.23 -5.33 -41.14
CA ALA A 16 12.11 -3.93 -41.41
C ALA A 16 11.36 -3.73 -42.73
N ALA A 17 10.47 -2.75 -42.81
CA ALA A 17 10.03 -2.18 -44.08
C ALA A 17 9.95 -0.68 -43.92
N LEU A 18 10.85 -0.01 -44.65
CA LEU A 18 10.84 1.41 -44.96
C LEU A 18 9.94 1.69 -46.17
N ALA A 19 9.29 2.83 -46.16
CA ALA A 19 9.08 3.73 -47.33
C ALA A 19 8.17 4.88 -46.83
N ALA A 20 8.51 6.04 -46.90
CA ALA A 20 9.05 7.04 -47.80
C ALA A 20 8.09 8.24 -47.94
N CYS A 21 8.62 9.40 -47.58
CA CYS A 21 8.57 10.71 -48.25
C CYS A 21 7.28 11.40 -48.68
N GLY A 22 7.26 12.73 -48.34
CA GLY A 22 6.57 13.81 -49.04
C GLY A 22 6.18 14.92 -48.07
N SER A 23 6.88 15.84 -47.87
CA SER A 23 7.34 17.21 -48.17
C SER A 23 6.28 18.30 -47.95
N ASN A 24 6.75 19.30 -47.18
CA ASN A 24 6.51 20.74 -47.19
C ASN A 24 5.23 21.36 -46.64
N GLY A 25 5.48 22.31 -45.71
CA GLY A 25 4.60 23.41 -45.40
C GLY A 25 4.83 24.01 -44.02
N ALA A 26 5.64 25.06 -43.96
CA ALA A 26 5.94 25.83 -42.76
C ALA A 26 4.75 26.67 -42.29
N ALA A 27 4.52 26.71 -40.97
CA ALA A 27 4.16 27.89 -40.18
C ALA A 27 4.02 27.53 -38.69
N GLU A 28 4.88 28.04 -37.86
CA GLU A 28 4.73 28.29 -36.41
C GLU A 28 3.99 29.62 -36.18
N PRO A 29 3.59 30.02 -34.97
CA PRO A 29 3.43 29.35 -33.67
C PRO A 29 2.10 29.68 -32.97
N LYS A 30 1.73 29.00 -31.91
CA LYS A 30 1.47 29.55 -30.55
C LYS A 30 1.00 28.49 -29.57
N ALA A 31 1.63 28.60 -28.42
CA ALA A 31 1.35 27.84 -27.22
C ALA A 31 -0.09 27.98 -26.73
N ASP A 32 -0.66 26.87 -26.30
CA ASP A 32 -1.49 26.84 -25.09
C ASP A 32 -1.42 25.45 -24.47
N GLY A 33 -0.91 25.44 -23.23
CA GLY A 33 -0.65 24.23 -22.51
C GLY A 33 -1.94 23.72 -21.84
N SER A 34 -2.43 22.61 -22.35
CA SER A 34 -3.32 21.75 -21.58
C SER A 34 -2.67 20.39 -21.51
N ALA A 35 -2.06 20.10 -20.38
CA ALA A 35 -1.59 18.78 -20.07
C ALA A 35 -2.80 17.85 -19.96
N ALA A 36 -3.15 17.22 -21.07
CA ALA A 36 -4.00 16.06 -21.05
C ALA A 36 -3.19 14.93 -20.42
N THR A 37 -3.51 14.59 -19.19
CA THR A 37 -3.11 13.35 -18.55
C THR A 37 -3.60 12.22 -19.45
N GLU A 38 -2.69 11.61 -20.16
CA GLU A 38 -2.97 10.38 -20.89
C GLU A 38 -3.36 9.33 -19.85
N LYS A 39 -4.66 9.06 -19.81
CA LYS A 39 -5.22 7.93 -19.08
C LYS A 39 -4.69 6.67 -19.76
N SER A 40 -3.62 6.12 -19.21
CA SER A 40 -3.10 4.82 -19.61
C SER A 40 -4.20 3.80 -19.38
N SER A 41 -4.98 3.52 -20.39
CA SER A 41 -5.96 2.46 -20.39
C SER A 41 -5.26 1.16 -20.81
N SER A 42 -4.72 0.42 -19.86
CA SER A 42 -4.35 -0.95 -20.11
C SER A 42 -4.42 -1.78 -18.82
N THR A 43 -5.33 -2.73 -18.78
CA THR A 43 -5.30 -3.97 -18.01
C THR A 43 -5.78 -3.97 -16.56
N SER A 44 -6.61 -3.05 -16.09
CA SER A 44 -7.19 -3.17 -14.74
C SER A 44 -8.35 -4.19 -14.63
N ALA A 45 -8.98 -4.57 -15.74
CA ALA A 45 -10.21 -5.39 -15.70
C ALA A 45 -10.02 -6.87 -15.30
N ASP A 46 -8.80 -7.41 -15.38
CA ASP A 46 -8.53 -8.81 -15.02
C ASP A 46 -7.74 -9.00 -13.72
N THR A 47 -7.22 -7.94 -13.14
CA THR A 47 -6.49 -8.01 -11.88
C THR A 47 -7.46 -7.88 -10.70
N THR A 48 -7.51 -8.90 -9.87
CA THR A 48 -8.23 -8.84 -8.58
C THR A 48 -7.25 -8.45 -7.49
N ILE A 49 -7.60 -7.44 -6.71
CA ILE A 49 -6.81 -6.94 -5.57
C ILE A 49 -7.49 -7.38 -4.28
N LYS A 50 -6.77 -8.07 -3.43
CA LYS A 50 -7.25 -8.52 -2.12
C LYS A 50 -6.83 -7.54 -1.05
N ILE A 51 -7.81 -6.90 -0.40
CA ILE A 51 -7.58 -5.96 0.67
C ILE A 51 -7.87 -6.62 2.00
N GLY A 52 -6.86 -6.65 2.87
CA GLY A 52 -7.01 -7.07 4.25
C GLY A 52 -7.42 -5.93 5.17
N ALA A 53 -8.03 -6.25 6.31
CA ALA A 53 -8.22 -5.32 7.41
C ALA A 53 -8.15 -6.06 8.74
N LYS A 54 -7.58 -5.39 9.75
CA LYS A 54 -7.60 -5.87 11.14
C LYS A 54 -9.03 -5.89 11.68
N SER A 55 -9.26 -6.63 12.75
CA SER A 55 -10.60 -6.92 13.27
C SER A 55 -11.34 -5.72 13.88
N PHE A 56 -10.69 -4.57 14.12
CA PHE A 56 -11.31 -3.39 14.71
C PHE A 56 -11.91 -2.42 13.68
N SER A 57 -12.87 -1.63 14.09
CA SER A 57 -13.75 -0.84 13.21
C SER A 57 -13.02 0.13 12.29
N GLU A 58 -12.02 0.86 12.78
CA GLU A 58 -11.29 1.84 11.97
C GLU A 58 -10.54 1.16 10.82
N SER A 59 -9.83 0.06 11.09
CA SER A 59 -9.12 -0.68 10.06
C SER A 59 -10.06 -1.20 8.96
N LYS A 60 -11.25 -1.68 9.34
CA LYS A 60 -12.28 -2.11 8.38
C LYS A 60 -12.83 -0.95 7.55
N ILE A 61 -13.04 0.22 8.16
CA ILE A 61 -13.48 1.42 7.44
C ILE A 61 -12.41 1.86 6.43
N LEU A 62 -11.15 1.89 6.83
CA LEU A 62 -10.05 2.23 5.92
C LEU A 62 -9.92 1.21 4.79
N GLY A 63 -10.00 -0.07 5.10
CA GLY A 63 -10.00 -1.14 4.08
C GLY A 63 -11.14 -0.97 3.08
N GLU A 64 -12.34 -0.64 3.53
CA GLU A 64 -13.49 -0.38 2.65
C GLU A 64 -13.29 0.87 1.78
N LEU A 65 -12.71 1.95 2.33
CA LEU A 65 -12.41 3.15 1.55
C LEU A 65 -11.40 2.85 0.43
N TYR A 66 -10.37 2.05 0.70
CA TYR A 66 -9.43 1.61 -0.33
C TYR A 66 -10.10 0.72 -1.38
N ALA A 67 -10.97 -0.20 -0.92
CA ALA A 67 -11.72 -1.07 -1.83
C ALA A 67 -12.58 -0.27 -2.80
N LEU A 68 -13.36 0.68 -2.30
CA LEU A 68 -14.21 1.54 -3.11
C LEU A 68 -13.41 2.41 -4.09
N ALA A 69 -12.27 2.95 -3.65
CA ALA A 69 -11.41 3.75 -4.52
C ALA A 69 -10.80 2.93 -5.67
N LEU A 70 -10.40 1.69 -5.40
CA LEU A 70 -9.88 0.78 -6.40
C LEU A 70 -10.96 0.28 -7.35
N GLU A 71 -12.18 0.02 -6.87
CA GLU A 71 -13.33 -0.35 -7.69
C GLU A 71 -13.72 0.81 -8.62
N ASP A 72 -13.71 2.06 -8.12
CA ASP A 72 -13.94 3.25 -8.95
C ASP A 72 -12.85 3.44 -10.04
N ALA A 73 -11.62 3.03 -9.73
CA ALA A 73 -10.52 2.99 -10.70
C ALA A 73 -10.59 1.80 -11.69
N GLY A 74 -11.57 0.89 -11.54
CA GLY A 74 -11.86 -0.20 -12.46
C GLY A 74 -11.19 -1.53 -12.12
N TYR A 75 -10.65 -1.68 -10.91
CA TYR A 75 -10.12 -2.96 -10.40
C TYR A 75 -11.23 -3.84 -9.83
N LYS A 76 -11.02 -5.14 -9.86
CA LYS A 76 -11.81 -6.09 -9.06
C LYS A 76 -11.21 -6.15 -7.66
N VAL A 77 -12.04 -6.10 -6.63
CA VAL A 77 -11.57 -6.09 -5.23
C VAL A 77 -12.23 -7.23 -4.45
N GLU A 78 -11.41 -7.96 -3.71
CA GLU A 78 -11.83 -8.92 -2.69
C GLU A 78 -11.49 -8.35 -1.30
N ARG A 79 -12.40 -8.52 -0.34
CA ARG A 79 -12.32 -7.96 1.02
C ARG A 79 -12.09 -9.07 2.03
N GLU A 80 -10.93 -9.04 2.69
CA GLU A 80 -10.51 -9.99 3.73
C GLU A 80 -10.42 -9.28 5.09
N PHE A 81 -11.60 -8.86 5.64
CA PHE A 81 -11.68 -7.94 6.77
C PHE A 81 -11.75 -8.60 8.16
N GLU A 82 -11.63 -9.88 8.27
CA GLU A 82 -11.63 -10.60 9.54
C GLU A 82 -10.27 -11.22 9.87
N VAL A 83 -9.21 -10.68 9.30
CA VAL A 83 -7.86 -11.19 9.56
C VAL A 83 -7.42 -10.76 10.95
N SER A 84 -6.93 -11.72 11.73
CA SER A 84 -6.40 -11.44 13.07
C SER A 84 -5.23 -10.46 13.00
N ASP A 85 -5.18 -9.51 13.94
CA ASP A 85 -4.15 -8.47 14.02
C ASP A 85 -2.71 -9.04 14.02
N ASN A 86 -2.52 -10.24 14.57
CA ASN A 86 -1.22 -10.91 14.61
C ASN A 86 -0.82 -11.57 13.29
N LEU A 87 -1.79 -11.83 12.40
CA LEU A 87 -1.59 -12.62 11.18
C LEU A 87 -1.62 -11.77 9.93
N ILE A 88 -2.16 -10.55 9.98
CA ILE A 88 -2.37 -9.74 8.78
C ILE A 88 -1.05 -9.36 8.10
N HIS A 89 0.00 -9.07 8.86
CA HIS A 89 1.32 -8.81 8.30
C HIS A 89 1.90 -10.05 7.60
N GLN A 90 1.73 -11.24 8.20
CA GLN A 90 2.15 -12.47 7.55
C GLN A 90 1.33 -12.76 6.29
N ALA A 91 0.02 -12.45 6.32
CA ALA A 91 -0.86 -12.65 5.17
C ALA A 91 -0.43 -11.83 3.94
N VAL A 92 0.03 -10.60 4.12
CA VAL A 92 0.58 -9.80 2.99
C VAL A 92 1.95 -10.32 2.56
N CYS A 93 2.80 -10.73 3.48
CA CYS A 93 4.10 -11.33 3.14
C CYS A 93 3.95 -12.63 2.33
N ASP A 94 2.93 -13.42 2.62
CA ASP A 94 2.63 -14.69 1.96
C ASP A 94 1.79 -14.51 0.66
N GLY A 95 1.41 -13.27 0.31
CA GLY A 95 0.57 -12.99 -0.86
C GLY A 95 -0.86 -13.49 -0.73
N GLN A 96 -1.36 -13.71 0.49
CA GLN A 96 -2.76 -14.05 0.74
C GLN A 96 -3.67 -12.83 0.59
N ILE A 97 -3.14 -11.64 0.90
CA ILE A 97 -3.71 -10.33 0.61
C ILE A 97 -2.65 -9.47 -0.10
N ASP A 98 -3.09 -8.48 -0.86
CA ASP A 98 -2.19 -7.60 -1.60
C ASP A 98 -1.85 -6.31 -0.84
N MET A 99 -2.78 -5.84 -0.01
CA MET A 99 -2.58 -4.64 0.81
C MET A 99 -3.50 -4.61 2.03
N TYR A 100 -3.13 -3.82 3.01
CA TYR A 100 -3.96 -3.52 4.18
C TYR A 100 -3.56 -2.18 4.82
N PRO A 101 -4.47 -1.49 5.54
CA PRO A 101 -4.13 -0.31 6.34
C PRO A 101 -3.30 -0.71 7.55
N GLU A 102 -2.11 -0.13 7.66
CA GLU A 102 -1.20 -0.36 8.78
C GLU A 102 -0.86 0.94 9.50
N TYR A 103 -0.35 0.83 10.71
CA TYR A 103 0.00 1.93 11.59
C TYR A 103 1.51 1.93 11.84
N THR A 104 2.16 3.04 11.55
CA THR A 104 3.62 3.18 11.62
C THR A 104 4.19 2.82 12.99
N GLY A 105 3.50 3.21 14.07
CA GLY A 105 3.89 2.83 15.43
C GLY A 105 3.82 1.33 15.69
N THR A 106 2.77 0.65 15.24
CA THR A 106 2.65 -0.81 15.35
C THR A 106 3.72 -1.51 14.54
N SER A 107 3.94 -1.06 13.30
CA SER A 107 4.99 -1.59 12.44
C SER A 107 6.36 -1.47 13.09
N LEU A 108 6.70 -0.29 13.62
CA LEU A 108 7.99 -0.06 14.23
C LEU A 108 8.21 -0.91 15.48
N LEU A 109 7.25 -0.86 16.43
CA LEU A 109 7.41 -1.45 17.75
C LEU A 109 7.15 -2.96 17.76
N THR A 110 6.12 -3.41 17.05
CA THR A 110 5.62 -4.79 17.18
C THR A 110 6.15 -5.71 16.08
N ILE A 111 6.21 -5.23 14.84
CA ILE A 111 6.62 -6.06 13.70
C ILE A 111 8.14 -6.02 13.52
N LEU A 112 8.72 -4.82 13.60
CA LEU A 112 10.15 -4.62 13.40
C LEU A 112 10.99 -4.71 14.67
N ASP A 113 10.36 -4.75 15.86
CA ASP A 113 11.01 -4.80 17.19
C ASP A 113 12.07 -3.69 17.35
N GLN A 114 11.68 -2.45 17.00
CA GLN A 114 12.55 -1.28 17.08
C GLN A 114 12.17 -0.42 18.28
N PRO A 115 13.12 0.38 18.81
CA PRO A 115 12.84 1.36 19.85
C PRO A 115 11.77 2.36 19.41
N MET A 116 11.02 2.89 20.39
CA MET A 116 10.03 3.93 20.16
C MET A 116 10.69 5.16 19.51
N GLU A 117 10.01 5.68 18.51
CA GLU A 117 10.29 6.95 17.86
C GLU A 117 9.08 7.86 18.04
N THR A 118 9.30 9.13 18.35
CA THR A 118 8.23 10.10 18.60
C THR A 118 7.93 11.00 17.42
N ASP A 119 8.85 11.09 16.47
CA ASP A 119 8.64 11.84 15.24
C ASP A 119 7.93 10.95 14.21
N PRO A 120 6.74 11.35 13.72
CA PRO A 120 5.97 10.53 12.78
C PRO A 120 6.68 10.30 11.45
N GLN A 121 7.40 11.32 10.94
CA GLN A 121 8.10 11.21 9.66
C GLN A 121 9.29 10.26 9.77
N ILE A 122 10.08 10.39 10.85
CA ILE A 122 11.20 9.48 11.09
C ILE A 122 10.70 8.04 11.27
N THR A 123 9.57 7.86 11.97
CA THR A 123 8.93 6.54 12.13
C THR A 123 8.55 5.95 10.77
N TYR A 124 7.86 6.74 9.94
CA TYR A 124 7.44 6.32 8.60
C TYR A 124 8.63 5.93 7.73
N ASP A 125 9.65 6.78 7.66
CA ASP A 125 10.84 6.54 6.82
C ASP A 125 11.57 5.25 7.23
N LYS A 126 11.74 5.01 8.53
CA LYS A 126 12.33 3.77 9.07
C LYS A 126 11.49 2.54 8.69
N VAL A 127 10.17 2.62 8.88
CA VAL A 127 9.27 1.51 8.56
C VAL A 127 9.33 1.19 7.07
N LYS A 128 9.28 2.21 6.21
CA LYS A 128 9.33 2.06 4.76
C LYS A 128 10.62 1.38 4.31
N GLU A 129 11.77 1.86 4.78
CA GLU A 129 13.07 1.26 4.47
C GLU A 129 13.16 -0.20 4.93
N MET A 130 12.81 -0.46 6.19
CA MET A 130 12.94 -1.79 6.78
C MET A 130 11.93 -2.80 6.21
N TYR A 131 10.72 -2.36 5.80
CA TYR A 131 9.76 -3.23 5.15
C TYR A 131 10.21 -3.65 3.76
N ALA A 132 10.78 -2.73 2.99
CA ALA A 132 11.37 -3.06 1.69
C ALA A 132 12.53 -4.05 1.83
N GLU A 133 13.43 -3.83 2.78
CA GLU A 133 14.61 -4.68 2.98
C GLU A 133 14.28 -6.07 3.54
N LYS A 134 13.42 -6.14 4.55
CA LYS A 134 13.18 -7.38 5.30
C LYS A 134 12.08 -8.26 4.69
N PHE A 135 11.06 -7.63 4.12
CA PHE A 135 9.83 -8.31 3.70
C PHE A 135 9.53 -8.16 2.21
N ASN A 136 10.29 -7.33 1.49
CA ASN A 136 10.00 -6.96 0.10
C ASN A 136 8.59 -6.37 -0.06
N LEU A 137 8.17 -5.57 0.92
CA LEU A 137 6.89 -4.85 0.96
C LEU A 137 7.12 -3.36 0.76
N ASP A 138 6.29 -2.73 -0.04
CA ASP A 138 6.26 -1.28 -0.17
C ASP A 138 5.28 -0.67 0.84
N VAL A 139 5.69 0.42 1.48
CA VAL A 139 4.84 1.24 2.35
C VAL A 139 4.44 2.49 1.58
N LEU A 140 3.15 2.59 1.26
CA LEU A 140 2.59 3.70 0.52
C LEU A 140 2.60 4.99 1.35
N ASP A 141 2.14 6.10 0.78
CA ASP A 141 2.17 7.41 1.42
C ASP A 141 1.42 7.41 2.76
N MET A 142 2.01 8.13 3.72
CA MET A 142 1.46 8.24 5.06
C MET A 142 0.21 9.14 5.06
N CYS A 143 -0.86 8.65 5.68
CA CYS A 143 -2.04 9.47 5.96
C CYS A 143 -1.73 10.47 7.10
N GLU A 144 -2.24 11.69 7.01
CA GLU A 144 -2.10 12.70 8.06
C GLU A 144 -2.92 12.38 9.33
N ALA A 145 -3.83 11.41 9.28
CA ALA A 145 -4.62 10.99 10.43
C ALA A 145 -3.74 10.29 11.47
N SER A 146 -3.96 10.61 12.74
CA SER A 146 -3.26 9.99 13.87
C SER A 146 -4.22 9.12 14.68
N ASN A 147 -3.81 7.89 14.95
CA ASN A 147 -4.49 6.97 15.87
C ASN A 147 -3.60 6.73 17.08
N GLY A 148 -4.06 7.15 18.24
CA GLY A 148 -3.35 6.98 19.52
C GLY A 148 -4.15 6.17 20.50
N ASN A 149 -3.45 5.53 21.43
CA ASN A 149 -4.07 4.85 22.56
C ASN A 149 -4.31 5.83 23.72
N GLY A 150 -5.48 5.76 24.34
CA GLY A 150 -5.83 6.50 25.53
C GLY A 150 -6.34 5.56 26.63
N LEU A 151 -5.99 5.88 27.87
CA LEU A 151 -6.62 5.23 29.02
C LEU A 151 -7.87 6.00 29.42
N SER A 152 -8.97 5.29 29.57
CA SER A 152 -10.23 5.87 30.00
C SER A 152 -10.75 5.15 31.26
N MET A 153 -11.43 5.90 32.10
CA MET A 153 -12.04 5.41 33.31
C MET A 153 -13.43 6.02 33.49
N ARG A 154 -14.33 5.31 34.13
CA ARG A 154 -15.65 5.86 34.48
C ARG A 154 -15.48 7.01 35.47
N ALA A 155 -16.18 8.12 35.25
CA ALA A 155 -16.07 9.31 36.06
C ALA A 155 -16.38 9.06 37.54
N ASP A 156 -17.40 8.24 37.83
CA ASP A 156 -17.77 7.88 39.21
C ASP A 156 -16.68 7.07 39.94
N VAL A 157 -15.94 6.26 39.21
CA VAL A 157 -14.80 5.49 39.74
C VAL A 157 -13.61 6.43 40.01
N ALA A 158 -13.30 7.33 39.05
CA ALA A 158 -12.25 8.30 39.21
C ALA A 158 -12.48 9.20 40.44
N GLU A 159 -13.72 9.70 40.59
CA GLU A 159 -14.11 10.52 41.74
C GLU A 159 -13.99 9.74 43.07
N LYS A 160 -14.54 8.52 43.10
CA LYS A 160 -14.54 7.67 44.31
C LYS A 160 -13.12 7.40 44.85
N TYR A 161 -12.16 7.23 43.96
CA TYR A 161 -10.78 6.88 44.33
C TYR A 161 -9.82 8.06 44.19
N GLY A 162 -10.30 9.25 43.80
CA GLY A 162 -9.48 10.46 43.67
C GLY A 162 -8.49 10.42 42.50
N ILE A 163 -8.71 9.56 41.51
CA ILE A 163 -7.80 9.34 40.38
C ILE A 163 -7.89 10.49 39.40
N LYS A 164 -6.75 11.12 39.09
CA LYS A 164 -6.62 12.23 38.14
C LYS A 164 -5.59 11.98 37.04
N SER A 165 -4.69 11.03 37.28
CA SER A 165 -3.61 10.71 36.36
C SER A 165 -3.28 9.21 36.42
N ILE A 166 -2.43 8.74 35.48
CA ILE A 166 -1.94 7.36 35.47
C ILE A 166 -1.07 7.06 36.69
N SER A 167 -0.52 8.10 37.34
CA SER A 167 0.40 7.96 38.47
C SER A 167 -0.30 7.86 39.83
N ASP A 168 -1.63 8.06 39.88
CA ASP A 168 -2.46 7.95 41.09
C ASP A 168 -2.87 6.51 41.32
#